data_de91fc4d6721a0c0e603f089aa77cdcc
#
_entry.id   de91fc4d6721a0c0e603f089aa77cdcc
#
_cell.length_a   1.000
_cell.length_b   1.000
_cell.length_c   1.000
_cell.angle_alpha   90.00
_cell.angle_beta   90.00
_cell.angle_gamma   90.00
#
_symmetry.space_group_name_H-M   'P 1'
#
loop_
_entity.id
_entity.type
_entity.pdbx_description
1 polymer ?
#
loop_
_entity_poly.entity_id
_entity_poly.type
_entity_poly.pdbx_seq_one_letter_code
_entity_poly.pdbx_strand_id
1 'polypeptide(L)'
;MDKFDRQTQLELLSSLNDIFPDKIRNNEQLKRLLSVFPDNKTAIANLLYLEGHGLITSGLRLDSCGYSHVWMPAITINGIDFLRNDGGLSAILKVQTIKFHHSTLTAIEDIIRIANIPEDQKKGLISKLRELPSDAIK
;
A
#
# COMPACT_ATOMS: atom_id res chain seq x y z
N MET A 1 15.76 19.51 -6.87
CA MET A 1 15.41 18.57 -5.80
C MET A 1 13.92 18.25 -5.87
N ASP A 2 13.58 16.99 -5.85
CA ASP A 2 12.18 16.57 -5.94
C ASP A 2 11.44 16.89 -4.63
N LYS A 3 10.32 17.62 -4.76
CA LYS A 3 9.51 17.94 -3.58
C LYS A 3 8.81 16.72 -2.97
N PHE A 4 8.66 15.64 -3.74
CA PHE A 4 8.06 14.38 -3.27
C PHE A 4 9.13 13.36 -2.92
N ASP A 5 9.95 13.68 -1.94
CA ASP A 5 11.03 12.80 -1.47
C ASP A 5 10.44 11.60 -0.73
N ARG A 6 10.72 10.40 -1.22
CA ARG A 6 10.16 9.16 -0.67
C ARG A 6 10.61 8.91 0.76
N GLN A 7 11.87 9.21 1.08
CA GLN A 7 12.38 9.03 2.42
C GLN A 7 11.65 9.92 3.43
N THR A 8 11.45 11.18 3.07
CA THR A 8 10.71 12.14 3.90
C THR A 8 9.26 11.71 4.09
N GLN A 9 8.62 11.20 3.04
CA GLN A 9 7.26 10.66 3.12
C GLN A 9 7.18 9.47 4.07
N LEU A 10 8.16 8.58 4.03
CA LEU A 10 8.22 7.45 4.96
C LEU A 10 8.42 7.89 6.39
N GLU A 11 9.25 8.89 6.63
CA GLU A 11 9.45 9.47 7.97
C GLU A 11 8.15 10.04 8.54
N LEU A 12 7.41 10.77 7.70
CA LEU A 12 6.11 11.32 8.08
C LEU A 12 5.12 10.21 8.45
N LEU A 13 5.01 9.20 7.60
CA LEU A 13 4.12 8.05 7.84
C LEU A 13 4.52 7.30 9.11
N SER A 14 5.80 7.07 9.31
CA SER A 14 6.30 6.38 10.50
C SER A 14 6.00 7.16 11.77
N SER A 15 6.16 8.48 11.74
CA SER A 15 5.85 9.35 12.88
C SER A 15 4.36 9.30 13.23
N LEU A 16 3.50 9.30 12.22
CA LEU A 16 2.06 9.20 12.44
C LEU A 16 1.66 7.81 12.92
N ASN A 17 2.32 6.77 12.45
CA ASN A 17 2.08 5.41 12.90
C ASN A 17 2.48 5.22 14.36
N ASP A 18 3.56 5.84 14.79
CA ASP A 18 4.05 5.72 16.17
C ASP A 18 3.04 6.22 17.20
N ILE A 19 2.24 7.21 16.85
CA ILE A 19 1.23 7.76 17.76
C ILE A 19 -0.15 7.13 17.59
N PHE A 20 -0.38 6.38 16.51
CA PHE A 20 -1.67 5.72 16.28
C PHE A 20 -2.00 4.77 17.46
N PRO A 21 -3.22 4.71 17.99
CA PRO A 21 -4.46 5.32 17.50
C PRO A 21 -4.68 6.78 17.92
N ASP A 22 -3.77 7.37 18.67
CA ASP A 22 -3.83 8.78 19.02
C ASP A 22 -3.56 9.65 17.79
N LYS A 23 -3.88 10.91 17.91
CA LYS A 23 -3.62 11.92 16.88
C LYS A 23 -2.71 13.00 17.45
N ILE A 24 -2.15 13.80 16.56
CA ILE A 24 -1.42 15.00 16.96
C ILE A 24 -2.35 15.89 17.79
N ARG A 25 -1.85 16.37 18.93
CA ARG A 25 -2.68 17.05 19.93
C ARG A 25 -2.57 18.58 19.89
N ASN A 26 -1.46 19.09 19.39
CA ASN A 26 -1.21 20.53 19.41
C ASN A 26 -0.35 20.97 18.24
N ASN A 27 -0.24 22.30 18.08
CA ASN A 27 0.50 22.88 16.96
C ASN A 27 2.01 22.63 17.06
N GLU A 28 2.55 22.45 18.24
CA GLU A 28 3.98 22.12 18.39
C GLU A 28 4.30 20.75 17.83
N GLN A 29 3.46 19.77 18.12
CA GLN A 29 3.61 18.42 17.54
C GLN A 29 3.49 18.48 16.03
N LEU A 30 2.53 19.26 15.52
CA LEU A 30 2.35 19.45 14.08
C LEU A 30 3.60 20.09 13.46
N LYS A 31 4.14 21.12 14.08
CA LYS A 31 5.35 21.76 13.58
C LYS A 31 6.54 20.80 13.54
N ARG A 32 6.70 19.97 14.58
CA ARG A 32 7.76 18.96 14.61
C ARG A 32 7.59 17.94 13.51
N LEU A 33 6.35 17.48 13.30
CA LEU A 33 6.04 16.52 12.24
C LEU A 33 6.41 17.10 10.88
N LEU A 34 6.04 18.34 10.62
CA LEU A 34 6.25 18.99 9.32
C LEU A 34 7.66 19.56 9.16
N SER A 35 8.47 19.56 10.21
CA SER A 35 9.86 20.07 10.15
C SER A 35 10.76 19.26 9.23
N VAL A 36 10.39 18.05 8.87
CA VAL A 36 11.13 17.22 7.91
C VAL A 36 11.06 17.79 6.48
N PHE A 37 10.12 18.69 6.22
CA PHE A 37 10.00 19.35 4.92
C PHE A 37 10.70 20.71 4.93
N PRO A 38 11.27 21.15 3.79
CA PRO A 38 12.02 22.40 3.73
C PRO A 38 11.17 23.64 3.93
N ASP A 39 9.88 23.58 3.52
CA ASP A 39 8.98 24.71 3.65
C ASP A 39 7.53 24.21 3.78
N ASN A 40 6.64 25.13 4.10
CA ASN A 40 5.23 24.81 4.31
C ASN A 40 4.53 24.37 3.03
N LYS A 41 4.89 24.93 1.90
CA LYS A 41 4.30 24.56 0.60
C LYS A 41 4.63 23.13 0.24
N THR A 42 5.87 22.71 0.46
CA THR A 42 6.30 21.32 0.24
C THR A 42 5.59 20.37 1.20
N ALA A 43 5.46 20.77 2.47
CA ALA A 43 4.74 19.99 3.45
C ALA A 43 3.28 19.76 3.03
N ILE A 44 2.58 20.82 2.63
CA ILE A 44 1.19 20.73 2.18
C ILE A 44 1.07 19.83 0.95
N ALA A 45 1.98 19.97 -0.02
CA ALA A 45 1.98 19.15 -1.23
C ALA A 45 2.12 17.68 -0.89
N ASN A 46 2.99 17.32 0.04
CA ASN A 46 3.18 15.93 0.46
C ASN A 46 2.00 15.39 1.25
N LEU A 47 1.42 16.20 2.14
CA LEU A 47 0.22 15.79 2.86
C LEU A 47 -0.93 15.48 1.91
N LEU A 48 -1.15 16.33 0.92
CA LEU A 48 -2.19 16.12 -0.08
C LEU A 48 -1.89 14.91 -0.97
N TYR A 49 -0.63 14.71 -1.32
CA TYR A 49 -0.19 13.56 -2.11
C TYR A 49 -0.47 12.25 -1.38
N LEU A 50 -0.08 12.18 -0.11
CA LEU A 50 -0.29 10.97 0.69
C LEU A 50 -1.78 10.74 0.97
N GLU A 51 -2.54 11.81 1.18
CA GLU A 51 -4.00 11.70 1.33
C GLU A 51 -4.65 11.19 0.05
N GLY A 52 -4.18 11.65 -1.12
CA GLY A 52 -4.67 11.18 -2.41
C GLY A 52 -4.47 9.68 -2.62
N HIS A 53 -3.42 9.11 -2.00
CA HIS A 53 -3.19 7.67 -2.00
C HIS A 53 -3.90 6.94 -0.87
N GLY A 54 -4.66 7.66 -0.05
CA GLY A 54 -5.41 7.06 1.05
C GLY A 54 -4.56 6.62 2.23
N LEU A 55 -3.31 7.10 2.32
CA LEU A 55 -2.38 6.68 3.37
C LEU A 55 -2.53 7.50 4.65
N ILE A 56 -3.00 8.72 4.53
CA ILE A 56 -3.26 9.62 5.65
C ILE A 56 -4.54 10.41 5.42
N THR A 57 -5.04 11.04 6.49
CA THR A 57 -5.94 12.17 6.37
C THR A 57 -5.11 13.41 6.66
N SER A 58 -5.12 14.38 5.75
CA SER A 58 -4.28 15.57 5.90
C SER A 58 -4.82 16.58 6.88
N GLY A 59 -6.12 16.61 7.05
CA GLY A 59 -6.79 17.63 7.84
C GLY A 59 -6.79 19.01 7.17
N LEU A 60 -6.38 19.08 5.92
CA LEU A 60 -6.30 20.32 5.17
C LEU A 60 -7.62 20.67 4.49
N ARG A 61 -7.90 21.96 4.43
CA ARG A 61 -9.05 22.47 3.70
C ARG A 61 -8.59 23.65 2.85
N LEU A 62 -9.03 23.70 1.60
CA LEU A 62 -8.77 24.81 0.69
C LEU A 62 -9.83 25.88 0.86
N ASP A 63 -9.39 27.11 1.06
CA ASP A 63 -10.27 28.28 1.10
C ASP A 63 -9.66 29.39 0.23
N SER A 64 -10.23 30.60 0.28
CA SER A 64 -9.76 31.72 -0.51
C SER A 64 -8.34 32.16 -0.19
N CYS A 65 -7.84 31.82 0.99
CA CYS A 65 -6.48 32.13 1.44
C CYS A 65 -5.49 30.97 1.22
N GLY A 66 -5.93 29.87 0.61
CA GLY A 66 -5.14 28.68 0.38
C GLY A 66 -5.50 27.56 1.35
N TYR A 67 -4.58 26.61 1.53
CA TYR A 67 -4.80 25.49 2.44
C TYR A 67 -4.53 25.86 3.89
N SER A 68 -5.42 25.39 4.78
CA SER A 68 -5.24 25.55 6.21
C SER A 68 -5.59 24.22 6.89
N HIS A 69 -4.98 23.99 8.07
CA HIS A 69 -5.26 22.81 8.89
C HIS A 69 -6.55 23.02 9.68
N VAL A 70 -7.60 22.34 9.25
CA VAL A 70 -8.89 22.31 9.99
C VAL A 70 -8.85 21.18 11.02
N TRP A 71 -8.20 20.08 10.67
CA TRP A 71 -8.00 18.92 11.54
C TRP A 71 -6.52 18.58 11.57
N MET A 72 -6.09 17.78 12.52
CA MET A 72 -4.73 17.30 12.57
C MET A 72 -4.54 16.12 11.63
N PRO A 73 -3.37 16.02 10.96
CA PRO A 73 -3.10 14.85 10.12
C PRO A 73 -3.03 13.58 10.96
N ALA A 74 -3.48 12.47 10.36
CA ALA A 74 -3.44 11.17 11.00
C ALA A 74 -3.24 10.08 9.94
N ILE A 75 -2.59 8.99 10.35
CA ILE A 75 -2.41 7.84 9.46
C ILE A 75 -3.72 7.07 9.33
N THR A 76 -3.94 6.48 8.17
CA THR A 76 -5.07 5.59 7.91
C THR A 76 -4.64 4.13 8.06
N ILE A 77 -5.61 3.22 8.03
CA ILE A 77 -5.32 1.79 7.99
C ILE A 77 -4.47 1.45 6.77
N ASN A 78 -4.77 2.07 5.62
CA ASN A 78 -3.97 1.88 4.41
C ASN A 78 -2.53 2.38 4.59
N GLY A 79 -2.33 3.46 5.32
CA GLY A 79 -1.00 3.97 5.64
C GLY A 79 -0.22 3.02 6.53
N ILE A 80 -0.87 2.45 7.53
CA ILE A 80 -0.26 1.45 8.41
C ILE A 80 0.14 0.22 7.60
N ASP A 81 -0.76 -0.26 6.76
CA ASP A 81 -0.50 -1.42 5.91
C ASP A 81 0.65 -1.16 4.94
N PHE A 82 0.73 0.06 4.42
CA PHE A 82 1.82 0.45 3.53
C PHE A 82 3.19 0.37 4.21
N LEU A 83 3.26 0.72 5.50
CA LEU A 83 4.52 0.67 6.26
C LEU A 83 4.94 -0.76 6.60
N ARG A 84 4.03 -1.70 6.58
CA ARG A 84 4.34 -3.11 6.81
C ARG A 84 4.77 -3.73 5.47
N ASN A 85 5.92 -4.38 5.47
CA ASN A 85 6.49 -4.95 4.23
C ASN A 85 5.81 -6.25 3.77
N ASP A 86 4.62 -6.52 4.25
CA ASP A 86 3.84 -7.70 3.86
C ASP A 86 2.71 -7.38 2.88
N GLY A 87 2.66 -6.14 2.38
CA GLY A 87 1.59 -5.68 1.50
C GLY A 87 0.31 -5.32 2.23
N GLY A 88 0.30 -5.40 3.57
CA GLY A 88 -0.82 -5.07 4.41
C GLY A 88 -1.84 -6.19 4.54
N LEU A 89 -2.74 -6.05 5.49
CA LEU A 89 -3.77 -7.05 5.78
C LEU A 89 -4.66 -7.33 4.57
N SER A 90 -5.02 -6.28 3.83
CA SER A 90 -5.85 -6.44 2.63
C SER A 90 -5.18 -7.31 1.58
N ALA A 91 -3.87 -7.14 1.37
CA ALA A 91 -3.12 -7.97 0.42
C ALA A 91 -3.03 -9.41 0.90
N ILE A 92 -2.79 -9.62 2.19
CA ILE A 92 -2.74 -10.96 2.80
C ILE A 92 -4.09 -11.66 2.64
N LEU A 93 -5.18 -10.96 2.94
CA LEU A 93 -6.52 -11.52 2.78
C LEU A 93 -6.85 -11.80 1.31
N LYS A 94 -6.42 -10.94 0.39
CA LYS A 94 -6.60 -11.17 -1.04
C LYS A 94 -5.86 -12.40 -1.53
N VAL A 95 -4.64 -12.64 -1.05
CA VAL A 95 -3.90 -13.85 -1.39
C VAL A 95 -4.65 -15.08 -0.92
N GLN A 96 -5.27 -15.02 0.26
CA GLN A 96 -6.10 -16.12 0.76
C GLN A 96 -7.40 -16.27 -0.02
N THR A 97 -7.94 -15.20 -0.58
CA THR A 97 -9.21 -15.21 -1.32
C THR A 97 -9.02 -15.31 -2.83
N ILE A 98 -7.84 -14.96 -3.36
CA ILE A 98 -7.52 -15.24 -4.77
C ILE A 98 -7.25 -16.73 -4.88
N LYS A 99 -8.30 -17.45 -5.19
CA LYS A 99 -8.20 -18.87 -5.47
C LYS A 99 -8.36 -19.04 -6.97
N PHE A 100 -7.47 -19.81 -7.56
CA PHE A 100 -7.62 -20.12 -8.97
C PHE A 100 -8.90 -20.94 -9.15
N HIS A 101 -9.79 -20.47 -10.01
CA HIS A 101 -10.92 -21.29 -10.41
C HIS A 101 -10.41 -22.54 -11.09
N HIS A 102 -11.11 -23.63 -10.89
CA HIS A 102 -10.76 -24.90 -11.51
C HIS A 102 -10.61 -24.77 -13.04
N SER A 103 -11.49 -23.98 -13.65
CA SER A 103 -11.41 -23.68 -15.10
C SER A 103 -10.11 -22.96 -15.49
N THR A 104 -9.59 -22.06 -14.62
CA THR A 104 -8.33 -21.37 -14.87
C THR A 104 -7.17 -22.36 -14.84
N LEU A 105 -7.14 -23.27 -13.90
CA LEU A 105 -6.11 -24.31 -13.82
C LEU A 105 -6.14 -25.22 -15.03
N THR A 106 -7.33 -25.60 -15.47
CA THR A 106 -7.52 -26.42 -16.68
C THR A 106 -6.98 -25.69 -17.90
N ALA A 107 -7.27 -24.39 -18.03
CA ALA A 107 -6.75 -23.58 -19.13
C ALA A 107 -5.22 -23.52 -19.13
N ILE A 108 -4.60 -23.38 -17.95
CA ILE A 108 -3.13 -23.37 -17.83
C ILE A 108 -2.57 -24.75 -18.21
N GLU A 109 -3.19 -25.83 -17.76
CA GLU A 109 -2.77 -27.19 -18.14
C GLU A 109 -2.86 -27.40 -19.65
N ASP A 110 -3.92 -26.92 -20.29
CA ASP A 110 -4.08 -27.03 -21.75
C ASP A 110 -3.01 -26.24 -22.49
N ILE A 111 -2.67 -25.05 -22.02
CA ILE A 111 -1.59 -24.25 -22.59
C ILE A 111 -0.27 -25.01 -22.50
N ILE A 112 0.01 -25.65 -21.37
CA ILE A 112 1.22 -26.46 -21.19
C ILE A 112 1.23 -27.64 -22.17
N ARG A 113 0.10 -28.31 -22.33
CA ARG A 113 0.00 -29.49 -23.22
C ARG A 113 0.23 -29.16 -24.67
N ILE A 114 -0.25 -27.99 -25.14
CA ILE A 114 -0.07 -27.59 -26.54
C ILE A 114 1.26 -26.83 -26.77
N ALA A 115 1.97 -26.47 -25.70
CA ALA A 115 3.27 -25.81 -25.81
C ALA A 115 4.28 -26.73 -26.48
N ASN A 116 5.18 -26.15 -27.27
CA ASN A 116 6.22 -26.90 -27.98
C ASN A 116 7.40 -27.21 -27.08
N ILE A 117 7.18 -28.07 -26.09
CA ILE A 117 8.19 -28.52 -25.12
C ILE A 117 8.15 -30.04 -25.00
N PRO A 118 9.24 -30.68 -24.52
CA PRO A 118 9.25 -32.13 -24.33
C PRO A 118 8.17 -32.61 -23.37
N GLU A 119 7.64 -33.82 -23.64
CA GLU A 119 6.55 -34.40 -22.87
C GLU A 119 6.88 -34.59 -21.39
N ASP A 120 8.12 -34.97 -21.07
CA ASP A 120 8.54 -35.14 -19.68
C ASP A 120 8.52 -33.81 -18.92
N GLN A 121 8.88 -32.70 -19.58
CA GLN A 121 8.78 -31.38 -19.00
C GLN A 121 7.32 -30.93 -18.82
N LYS A 122 6.45 -31.24 -19.78
CA LYS A 122 5.02 -30.98 -19.67
C LYS A 122 4.42 -31.68 -18.45
N LYS A 123 4.73 -32.95 -18.28
CA LYS A 123 4.26 -33.72 -17.11
C LYS A 123 4.74 -33.13 -15.80
N GLY A 124 6.01 -32.70 -15.75
CA GLY A 124 6.58 -32.06 -14.58
C GLY A 124 5.88 -30.75 -14.22
N LEU A 125 5.59 -29.91 -15.21
CA LEU A 125 4.88 -28.65 -15.00
C LEU A 125 3.44 -28.87 -14.52
N ILE A 126 2.73 -29.81 -15.13
CA ILE A 126 1.34 -30.13 -14.72
C ILE A 126 1.34 -30.72 -13.32
N SER A 127 2.29 -31.57 -12.99
CA SER A 127 2.42 -32.16 -11.65
C SER A 127 2.62 -31.06 -10.60
N LYS A 128 3.51 -30.12 -10.87
CA LYS A 128 3.75 -28.98 -9.95
C LYS A 128 2.51 -28.12 -9.80
N LEU A 129 1.76 -27.90 -10.88
CA LEU A 129 0.53 -27.12 -10.82
C LEU A 129 -0.52 -27.78 -9.91
N ARG A 130 -0.60 -29.11 -9.96
CA ARG A 130 -1.53 -29.88 -9.13
C ARG A 130 -1.10 -29.98 -7.65
N GLU A 131 0.16 -29.73 -7.38
CA GLU A 131 0.71 -29.69 -6.02
C GLU A 131 0.43 -28.41 -5.28
N LEU A 132 -0.22 -27.42 -5.92
CA LEU A 132 -0.58 -26.18 -5.24
C LEU A 132 -1.44 -26.45 -4.02
N PRO A 133 -1.26 -25.66 -2.93
CA PRO A 133 -2.06 -25.86 -1.73
C PRO A 133 -3.56 -25.75 -2.05
N SER A 134 -4.35 -26.57 -1.37
CA SER A 134 -5.80 -26.62 -1.59
C SER A 134 -6.50 -25.29 -1.30
N ASP A 135 -5.95 -24.47 -0.42
CA ASP A 135 -6.47 -23.16 -0.10
C ASP A 135 -6.18 -22.10 -1.20
N ALA A 136 -5.29 -22.39 -2.14
CA ALA A 136 -5.05 -21.56 -3.33
C ALA A 136 -5.99 -21.89 -4.48
N ILE A 137 -6.76 -22.97 -4.37
CA ILE A 137 -7.65 -23.49 -5.42
C ILE A 137 -9.07 -23.60 -4.87
N LYS A 138 -10.02 -23.14 -5.65
CA LYS A 138 -11.44 -23.33 -5.35
C LYS A 138 -12.16 -24.00 -6.47
#